data_ef462dfe41199332994d218cfce3ccd8
#
_entry.id   ef462dfe41199332994d218cfce3ccd8
#
_cell.length_a   1.000
_cell.length_b   1.000
_cell.length_c   1.000
_cell.angle_alpha   90.00
_cell.angle_beta   90.00
_cell.angle_gamma   90.00
#
_symmetry.space_group_name_H-M   'P 1'
#
loop_
_entity.id
_entity.type
_entity.pdbx_description
1 polymer ?
#
loop_
_entity_poly.entity_id
_entity_poly.type
_entity_poly.pdbx_seq_one_letter_code
_entity_poly.pdbx_strand_id
1 'polypeptide(L)'
;MKLKGKAVLITGSTRGIGKEFAMGFAKEGADLIINGRNLEKTKAVAKEIENLGVRSMATGADVSQSQDVTRMVDESINSFGKIDILVNNAGVNPFILEAEKIKEEGWDQVLDVNLKGVFLCCQAVGRQMIKQGGGKIINISSAAGLLGEQGFLPYCVSKAGVMTLTRVLAYEWSKHNILVNAIAPGFIAGGMNTPVLNKEILVSGLAQQVPLKRLGNPGEIVKIALFLASEDSSYINGTTIVADGGMTGYHPVGFIDLIAEMTKKKSSHP
;
A
#
# COMPACT_ATOMS: atom_id res chain seq x y z
N MET A 1 -1.67 -23.27 2.52
CA MET A 1 -1.73 -22.07 3.41
C MET A 1 -0.31 -21.66 3.74
N LYS A 2 0.19 -20.64 3.06
CA LYS A 2 1.58 -20.18 3.18
C LYS A 2 1.88 -19.42 4.47
N LEU A 3 0.86 -18.91 5.15
CA LEU A 3 1.00 -18.02 6.32
C LEU A 3 0.41 -18.59 7.61
N LYS A 4 0.18 -19.92 7.67
CA LYS A 4 -0.38 -20.58 8.87
C LYS A 4 0.50 -20.30 10.10
N GLY A 5 -0.13 -19.77 11.17
CA GLY A 5 0.53 -19.43 12.44
C GLY A 5 1.36 -18.14 12.43
N LYS A 6 1.28 -17.35 11.34
CA LYS A 6 1.87 -15.99 11.29
C LYS A 6 0.87 -14.98 11.81
N ALA A 7 1.32 -14.06 12.66
CA ALA A 7 0.55 -12.90 13.13
C ALA A 7 0.84 -11.70 12.23
N VAL A 8 -0.20 -11.11 11.63
CA VAL A 8 -0.09 -10.05 10.62
C VAL A 8 -0.85 -8.81 11.05
N LEU A 9 -0.15 -7.70 11.19
CA LEU A 9 -0.74 -6.38 11.42
C LEU A 9 -0.94 -5.66 10.09
N ILE A 10 -2.18 -5.25 9.79
CA ILE A 10 -2.50 -4.49 8.57
C ILE A 10 -3.11 -3.15 8.95
N THR A 11 -2.43 -2.04 8.65
CA THR A 11 -2.95 -0.70 8.93
C THR A 11 -3.96 -0.27 7.86
N GLY A 12 -5.03 0.44 8.29
CA GLY A 12 -6.06 0.91 7.38
C GLY A 12 -6.85 -0.22 6.71
N SER A 13 -7.13 -1.31 7.42
CA SER A 13 -7.69 -2.55 6.88
C SER A 13 -9.22 -2.66 6.97
N THR A 14 -9.93 -1.53 7.17
CA THR A 14 -11.42 -1.55 7.30
C THR A 14 -12.18 -1.43 5.98
N ARG A 15 -11.50 -1.10 4.88
CA ARG A 15 -12.10 -0.93 3.53
C ARG A 15 -11.05 -1.03 2.43
N GLY A 16 -11.53 -1.04 1.17
CA GLY A 16 -10.67 -0.99 -0.02
C GLY A 16 -9.60 -2.08 -0.03
N ILE A 17 -8.43 -1.77 -0.56
CA ILE A 17 -7.30 -2.71 -0.69
C ILE A 17 -6.88 -3.27 0.68
N GLY A 18 -6.96 -2.47 1.75
CA GLY A 18 -6.62 -2.91 3.10
C GLY A 18 -7.51 -4.06 3.61
N LYS A 19 -8.82 -4.00 3.33
CA LYS A 19 -9.74 -5.11 3.66
C LYS A 19 -9.45 -6.33 2.77
N GLU A 20 -9.14 -6.13 1.50
CA GLU A 20 -8.76 -7.22 0.59
C GLU A 20 -7.45 -7.90 1.04
N PHE A 21 -6.46 -7.14 1.54
CA PHE A 21 -5.29 -7.74 2.19
C PHE A 21 -5.70 -8.62 3.36
N ALA A 22 -6.53 -8.11 4.29
CA ALA A 22 -6.98 -8.88 5.44
C ALA A 22 -7.64 -10.20 5.03
N MET A 23 -8.58 -10.15 4.07
CA MET A 23 -9.26 -11.33 3.55
C MET A 23 -8.28 -12.32 2.87
N GLY A 24 -7.34 -11.81 2.08
CA GLY A 24 -6.35 -12.64 1.37
C GLY A 24 -5.38 -13.33 2.33
N PHE A 25 -4.86 -12.60 3.31
CA PHE A 25 -3.96 -13.14 4.33
C PHE A 25 -4.64 -14.18 5.24
N ALA A 26 -5.91 -13.94 5.63
CA ALA A 26 -6.70 -14.90 6.39
C ALA A 26 -6.92 -16.21 5.61
N LYS A 27 -7.21 -16.14 4.31
CA LYS A 27 -7.35 -17.34 3.45
C LYS A 27 -6.06 -18.15 3.35
N GLU A 28 -4.90 -17.52 3.56
CA GLU A 28 -3.59 -18.17 3.65
C GLU A 28 -3.24 -18.64 5.08
N GLY A 29 -4.19 -18.54 6.02
CA GLY A 29 -4.08 -19.07 7.38
C GLY A 29 -3.37 -18.17 8.37
N ALA A 30 -3.17 -16.88 8.05
CA ALA A 30 -2.61 -15.91 8.97
C ALA A 30 -3.62 -15.46 10.03
N ASP A 31 -3.16 -15.25 11.25
CA ASP A 31 -3.88 -14.54 12.31
C ASP A 31 -3.76 -13.03 12.06
N LEU A 32 -4.84 -12.27 12.23
CA LEU A 32 -4.91 -10.87 11.79
C LEU A 32 -5.10 -9.86 12.92
N ILE A 33 -4.32 -8.79 12.87
CA ILE A 33 -4.57 -7.57 13.63
C ILE A 33 -5.12 -6.52 12.65
N ILE A 34 -6.40 -6.21 12.79
CA ILE A 34 -7.15 -5.29 11.94
C ILE A 34 -7.10 -3.90 12.55
N ASN A 35 -6.57 -2.92 11.81
CA ASN A 35 -6.47 -1.55 12.29
C ASN A 35 -7.29 -0.58 11.46
N GLY A 36 -7.86 0.39 12.15
CA GLY A 36 -8.52 1.56 11.59
C GLY A 36 -8.88 2.56 12.68
N ARG A 37 -9.15 3.82 12.32
CA ARG A 37 -9.51 4.87 13.28
C ARG A 37 -10.88 4.64 13.95
N ASN A 38 -11.81 4.01 13.25
CA ASN A 38 -13.14 3.69 13.78
C ASN A 38 -13.15 2.25 14.30
N LEU A 39 -13.14 2.09 15.62
CA LEU A 39 -13.05 0.80 16.30
C LEU A 39 -14.23 -0.13 15.93
N GLU A 40 -15.45 0.40 15.80
CA GLU A 40 -16.63 -0.44 15.48
C GLU A 40 -16.53 -1.03 14.06
N LYS A 41 -16.10 -0.23 13.08
CA LYS A 41 -15.82 -0.75 11.72
C LYS A 41 -14.69 -1.77 11.75
N THR A 42 -13.69 -1.57 12.58
CA THR A 42 -12.54 -2.48 12.73
C THR A 42 -12.99 -3.81 13.33
N LYS A 43 -13.84 -3.77 14.38
CA LYS A 43 -14.45 -4.99 14.99
C LYS A 43 -15.30 -5.76 13.98
N ALA A 44 -16.08 -5.06 13.16
CA ALA A 44 -16.90 -5.72 12.15
C ALA A 44 -16.04 -6.51 11.15
N VAL A 45 -14.93 -5.93 10.66
CA VAL A 45 -14.01 -6.64 9.76
C VAL A 45 -13.28 -7.77 10.49
N ALA A 46 -12.84 -7.58 11.73
CA ALA A 46 -12.21 -8.65 12.51
C ALA A 46 -13.14 -9.86 12.65
N LYS A 47 -14.43 -9.64 12.91
CA LYS A 47 -15.42 -10.71 12.96
C LYS A 47 -15.62 -11.43 11.61
N GLU A 48 -15.59 -10.69 10.50
CA GLU A 48 -15.62 -11.31 9.16
C GLU A 48 -14.40 -12.21 8.93
N ILE A 49 -13.22 -11.79 9.42
CA ILE A 49 -11.98 -12.56 9.32
C ILE A 49 -12.05 -13.85 10.18
N GLU A 50 -12.59 -13.79 11.40
CA GLU A 50 -12.77 -14.95 12.27
C GLU A 50 -13.64 -16.03 11.62
N ASN A 51 -14.64 -15.64 10.80
CA ASN A 51 -15.47 -16.58 10.06
C ASN A 51 -14.68 -17.40 9.00
N LEU A 52 -13.44 -17.02 8.69
CA LEU A 52 -12.53 -17.78 7.84
C LEU A 52 -11.69 -18.82 8.61
N GLY A 53 -11.91 -18.95 9.93
CA GLY A 53 -11.26 -19.95 10.77
C GLY A 53 -9.87 -19.57 11.28
N VAL A 54 -9.52 -18.29 11.28
CA VAL A 54 -8.29 -17.73 11.85
C VAL A 54 -8.60 -16.81 13.03
N ARG A 55 -7.62 -16.55 13.90
CA ARG A 55 -7.77 -15.57 14.96
C ARG A 55 -7.70 -14.17 14.41
N SER A 56 -8.51 -13.25 14.97
CA SER A 56 -8.45 -11.86 14.62
C SER A 56 -8.63 -10.96 15.85
N MET A 57 -8.02 -9.79 15.82
CA MET A 57 -8.32 -8.72 16.79
C MET A 57 -8.51 -7.39 16.07
N ALA A 58 -9.31 -6.52 16.67
CA ALA A 58 -9.53 -5.16 16.21
C ALA A 58 -8.80 -4.16 17.10
N THR A 59 -8.08 -3.20 16.50
CA THR A 59 -7.47 -2.10 17.23
C THR A 59 -7.82 -0.76 16.59
N GLY A 60 -8.33 0.17 17.41
CA GLY A 60 -8.65 1.55 17.02
C GLY A 60 -7.43 2.44 17.22
N ALA A 61 -6.70 2.76 16.16
CA ALA A 61 -5.52 3.63 16.26
C ALA A 61 -5.37 4.53 15.03
N ASP A 62 -4.98 5.77 15.24
CA ASP A 62 -4.52 6.69 14.20
C ASP A 62 -3.00 6.53 14.03
N VAL A 63 -2.57 6.06 12.86
CA VAL A 63 -1.15 5.80 12.59
C VAL A 63 -0.28 7.06 12.61
N SER A 64 -0.88 8.26 12.47
CA SER A 64 -0.17 9.55 12.57
C SER A 64 0.22 9.91 14.02
N GLN A 65 -0.34 9.20 15.02
CA GLN A 65 -0.15 9.45 16.45
C GLN A 65 0.72 8.36 17.08
N SER A 66 1.91 8.74 17.58
CA SER A 66 2.88 7.79 18.12
C SER A 66 2.34 7.00 19.32
N GLN A 67 1.52 7.61 20.17
CA GLN A 67 0.90 6.95 21.33
C GLN A 67 -0.10 5.86 20.89
N ASP A 68 -0.90 6.15 19.86
CA ASP A 68 -1.83 5.18 19.31
C ASP A 68 -1.10 3.99 18.68
N VAL A 69 -0.01 4.27 17.93
CA VAL A 69 0.81 3.21 17.32
C VAL A 69 1.45 2.34 18.40
N THR A 70 2.00 2.93 19.47
CA THR A 70 2.59 2.17 20.58
C THR A 70 1.54 1.27 21.22
N ARG A 71 0.37 1.83 21.60
CA ARG A 71 -0.73 1.05 22.17
C ARG A 71 -1.18 -0.09 21.24
N MET A 72 -1.34 0.18 19.96
CA MET A 72 -1.72 -0.83 18.96
C MET A 72 -0.74 -2.01 18.92
N VAL A 73 0.56 -1.72 18.94
CA VAL A 73 1.60 -2.76 18.95
C VAL A 73 1.60 -3.54 20.25
N ASP A 74 1.49 -2.88 21.41
CA ASP A 74 1.45 -3.52 22.72
C ASP A 74 0.22 -4.45 22.85
N GLU A 75 -0.96 -3.98 22.47
CA GLU A 75 -2.18 -4.80 22.42
C GLU A 75 -2.00 -6.02 21.50
N SER A 76 -1.37 -5.84 20.35
CA SER A 76 -1.09 -6.92 19.39
C SER A 76 -0.15 -7.98 20.00
N ILE A 77 0.92 -7.56 20.64
CA ILE A 77 1.88 -8.46 21.31
C ILE A 77 1.22 -9.20 22.48
N ASN A 78 0.42 -8.52 23.29
CA ASN A 78 -0.31 -9.15 24.40
C ASN A 78 -1.27 -10.23 23.90
N SER A 79 -1.88 -10.05 22.73
CA SER A 79 -2.87 -10.98 22.16
C SER A 79 -2.25 -12.14 21.37
N PHE A 80 -1.18 -11.91 20.63
CA PHE A 80 -0.59 -12.88 19.71
C PHE A 80 0.83 -13.33 20.08
N GLY A 81 1.48 -12.65 21.02
CA GLY A 81 2.87 -12.91 21.44
C GLY A 81 3.94 -12.38 20.46
N LYS A 82 3.55 -12.07 19.23
CA LYS A 82 4.45 -11.64 18.15
C LYS A 82 3.72 -10.88 17.06
N ILE A 83 4.48 -10.21 16.18
CA ILE A 83 4.04 -9.70 14.88
C ILE A 83 5.05 -10.19 13.84
N ASP A 84 4.68 -11.19 13.05
CA ASP A 84 5.57 -11.75 12.01
C ASP A 84 5.61 -10.86 10.77
N ILE A 85 4.48 -10.19 10.44
CA ILE A 85 4.33 -9.40 9.23
C ILE A 85 3.61 -8.09 9.55
N LEU A 86 4.15 -6.97 9.05
CA LEU A 86 3.49 -5.66 9.05
C LEU A 86 3.15 -5.27 7.61
N VAL A 87 1.89 -4.90 7.36
CA VAL A 87 1.47 -4.28 6.09
C VAL A 87 1.05 -2.84 6.38
N ASN A 88 1.90 -1.88 6.02
CA ASN A 88 1.61 -0.45 6.10
C ASN A 88 0.77 -0.03 4.90
N ASN A 89 -0.54 -0.10 5.04
CA ASN A 89 -1.49 0.23 3.99
C ASN A 89 -2.27 1.54 4.27
N ALA A 90 -2.39 1.97 5.52
CA ALA A 90 -3.08 3.22 5.86
C ALA A 90 -2.55 4.40 5.03
N GLY A 91 -3.47 5.18 4.46
CA GLY A 91 -3.11 6.33 3.64
C GLY A 91 -4.33 7.20 3.32
N VAL A 92 -4.07 8.46 2.99
CA VAL A 92 -5.07 9.44 2.61
C VAL A 92 -4.61 10.26 1.41
N ASN A 93 -5.57 10.72 0.62
CA ASN A 93 -5.41 11.76 -0.39
C ASN A 93 -6.72 12.55 -0.45
N PRO A 94 -6.93 13.51 0.47
CA PRO A 94 -8.23 14.14 0.70
C PRO A 94 -8.60 15.18 -0.36
N PHE A 95 -7.66 15.64 -1.18
CA PHE A 95 -7.88 16.67 -2.18
C PHE A 95 -7.04 16.43 -3.44
N ILE A 96 -7.43 17.10 -4.53
CA ILE A 96 -6.70 17.22 -5.79
C ILE A 96 -6.63 18.73 -6.07
N LEU A 97 -5.44 19.34 -5.91
CA LEU A 97 -5.22 20.78 -6.01
C LEU A 97 -3.90 21.10 -6.71
N GLU A 98 -3.86 22.22 -7.40
CA GLU A 98 -2.62 22.83 -7.90
C GLU A 98 -1.71 23.24 -6.72
N ALA A 99 -0.39 23.16 -6.94
CA ALA A 99 0.59 23.29 -5.88
C ALA A 99 0.45 24.59 -5.05
N GLU A 100 0.20 25.72 -5.71
CA GLU A 100 0.05 27.03 -5.08
C GLU A 100 -1.24 27.19 -4.25
N LYS A 101 -2.19 26.26 -4.39
CA LYS A 101 -3.47 26.26 -3.65
C LYS A 101 -3.46 25.33 -2.44
N ILE A 102 -2.39 24.56 -2.26
CA ILE A 102 -2.29 23.61 -1.15
C ILE A 102 -1.95 24.38 0.13
N LYS A 103 -2.82 24.24 1.13
CA LYS A 103 -2.57 24.79 2.46
C LYS A 103 -1.65 23.87 3.26
N GLU A 104 -0.90 24.46 4.21
CA GLU A 104 0.03 23.73 5.09
C GLU A 104 -0.64 22.59 5.83
N GLU A 105 -1.85 22.82 6.38
CA GLU A 105 -2.59 21.77 7.12
C GLU A 105 -2.95 20.57 6.22
N GLY A 106 -3.23 20.81 4.95
CA GLY A 106 -3.50 19.75 3.98
C GLY A 106 -2.25 18.96 3.63
N TRP A 107 -1.12 19.65 3.48
CA TRP A 107 0.20 19.04 3.30
C TRP A 107 0.55 18.17 4.50
N ASP A 108 0.47 18.71 5.71
CA ASP A 108 0.79 18.00 6.94
C ASP A 108 -0.11 16.79 7.14
N GLN A 109 -1.42 16.91 6.90
CA GLN A 109 -2.35 15.80 7.00
C GLN A 109 -1.93 14.61 6.13
N VAL A 110 -1.48 14.87 4.90
CA VAL A 110 -1.05 13.80 3.98
C VAL A 110 0.29 13.21 4.42
N LEU A 111 1.26 14.03 4.77
CA LEU A 111 2.59 13.56 5.19
C LEU A 111 2.52 12.80 6.54
N ASP A 112 1.73 13.29 7.48
CA ASP A 112 1.57 12.68 8.80
C ASP A 112 0.99 11.25 8.70
N VAL A 113 0.00 11.03 7.85
CA VAL A 113 -0.58 9.70 7.69
C VAL A 113 0.29 8.82 6.78
N ASN A 114 0.66 9.32 5.59
CA ASN A 114 1.21 8.48 4.53
C ASN A 114 2.71 8.19 4.69
N LEU A 115 3.46 9.04 5.37
CA LEU A 115 4.91 8.91 5.54
C LEU A 115 5.31 8.75 7.01
N LYS A 116 4.97 9.72 7.87
CA LYS A 116 5.26 9.63 9.30
C LYS A 116 4.58 8.43 9.95
N GLY A 117 3.31 8.16 9.60
CA GLY A 117 2.58 7.00 10.11
C GLY A 117 3.24 5.67 9.73
N VAL A 118 3.73 5.55 8.48
CA VAL A 118 4.51 4.38 8.05
C VAL A 118 5.80 4.26 8.86
N PHE A 119 6.52 5.36 9.07
CA PHE A 119 7.73 5.37 9.91
C PHE A 119 7.43 4.93 11.34
N LEU A 120 6.41 5.49 11.98
CA LEU A 120 6.03 5.15 13.37
C LEU A 120 5.67 3.66 13.51
N CYS A 121 4.87 3.12 12.58
CA CYS A 121 4.51 1.70 12.57
C CYS A 121 5.75 0.81 12.33
N CYS A 122 6.60 1.14 11.36
CA CYS A 122 7.85 0.44 11.12
C CYS A 122 8.73 0.45 12.37
N GLN A 123 8.89 1.60 13.02
CA GLN A 123 9.74 1.72 14.21
C GLN A 123 9.22 0.88 15.38
N ALA A 124 7.91 0.97 15.68
CA ALA A 124 7.33 0.26 16.83
C ALA A 124 7.35 -1.26 16.60
N VAL A 125 6.91 -1.72 15.42
CA VAL A 125 6.92 -3.15 15.06
C VAL A 125 8.35 -3.66 14.85
N GLY A 126 9.23 -2.85 14.24
CA GLY A 126 10.64 -3.20 14.04
C GLY A 126 11.38 -3.47 15.35
N ARG A 127 11.14 -2.68 16.40
CA ARG A 127 11.68 -2.96 17.76
C ARG A 127 11.26 -4.34 18.27
N GLN A 128 10.01 -4.72 18.02
CA GLN A 128 9.51 -6.04 18.38
C GLN A 128 10.11 -7.13 17.50
N MET A 129 10.19 -6.93 16.19
CA MET A 129 10.80 -7.88 15.26
C MET A 129 12.29 -8.13 15.56
N ILE A 130 13.04 -7.11 15.99
CA ILE A 130 14.42 -7.27 16.45
C ILE A 130 14.49 -8.19 17.68
N LYS A 131 13.61 -8.00 18.68
CA LYS A 131 13.55 -8.84 19.89
C LYS A 131 13.18 -10.29 19.58
N GLN A 132 12.30 -10.53 18.60
CA GLN A 132 11.84 -11.87 18.24
C GLN A 132 12.73 -12.56 17.19
N GLY A 133 13.76 -11.89 16.65
CA GLY A 133 14.75 -12.45 15.73
C GLY A 133 14.36 -12.45 14.25
N GLY A 134 13.41 -11.61 13.83
CA GLY A 134 13.07 -11.44 12.42
C GLY A 134 11.62 -11.03 12.17
N GLY A 135 11.32 -10.77 10.91
CA GLY A 135 9.98 -10.42 10.45
C GLY A 135 9.97 -9.87 9.02
N LYS A 136 8.79 -9.53 8.53
CA LYS A 136 8.62 -8.95 7.19
C LYS A 136 7.76 -7.69 7.24
N ILE A 137 8.18 -6.65 6.55
CA ILE A 137 7.45 -5.37 6.46
C ILE A 137 7.15 -5.10 4.99
N ILE A 138 5.88 -4.83 4.69
CA ILE A 138 5.39 -4.51 3.36
C ILE A 138 4.76 -3.12 3.40
N ASN A 139 5.39 -2.16 2.74
CA ASN A 139 4.93 -0.78 2.68
C ASN A 139 4.14 -0.54 1.39
N ILE A 140 2.92 -0.04 1.49
CA ILE A 140 2.14 0.30 0.30
C ILE A 140 2.45 1.73 -0.11
N SER A 141 3.27 1.82 -1.18
CA SER A 141 3.58 3.06 -1.86
C SER A 141 2.55 3.35 -2.97
N SER A 142 2.96 3.89 -4.09
CA SER A 142 2.13 4.14 -5.29
C SER A 142 3.03 4.37 -6.50
N ALA A 143 2.55 4.09 -7.70
CA ALA A 143 3.17 4.53 -8.95
C ALA A 143 3.33 6.07 -9.00
N ALA A 144 2.44 6.82 -8.35
CA ALA A 144 2.53 8.27 -8.19
C ALA A 144 3.78 8.73 -7.42
N GLY A 145 4.42 7.86 -6.65
CA GLY A 145 5.72 8.13 -6.01
C GLY A 145 6.92 8.01 -6.97
N LEU A 146 6.74 7.42 -8.14
CA LEU A 146 7.73 7.32 -9.22
C LEU A 146 7.47 8.37 -10.30
N LEU A 147 6.19 8.70 -10.51
CA LEU A 147 5.75 9.72 -11.44
C LEU A 147 5.34 10.97 -10.67
N GLY A 148 5.49 12.15 -11.26
CA GLY A 148 4.80 13.35 -10.79
C GLY A 148 3.36 13.33 -11.32
N GLU A 149 2.36 13.33 -10.42
CA GLU A 149 0.95 13.37 -10.80
C GLU A 149 0.39 14.75 -10.49
N GLN A 150 -0.15 15.44 -11.49
CA GLN A 150 -0.71 16.78 -11.32
C GLN A 150 -1.85 16.78 -10.31
N GLY A 151 -1.81 17.72 -9.36
CA GLY A 151 -2.81 17.86 -8.30
C GLY A 151 -2.60 16.93 -7.09
N PHE A 152 -1.56 16.08 -7.10
CA PHE A 152 -1.28 15.08 -6.06
C PHE A 152 0.03 15.35 -5.31
N LEU A 153 0.54 16.59 -5.31
CA LEU A 153 1.89 16.91 -4.83
C LEU A 153 2.24 16.27 -3.47
N PRO A 154 1.52 16.50 -2.35
CA PRO A 154 1.92 15.92 -1.07
C PRO A 154 1.79 14.38 -1.07
N TYR A 155 0.84 13.84 -1.81
CA TYR A 155 0.69 12.40 -1.96
C TYR A 155 1.90 11.79 -2.70
N CYS A 156 2.30 12.33 -3.84
CA CYS A 156 3.48 11.89 -4.59
C CYS A 156 4.73 11.92 -3.72
N VAL A 157 4.98 13.05 -3.03
CA VAL A 157 6.12 13.23 -2.13
C VAL A 157 6.09 12.18 -1.01
N SER A 158 4.93 11.96 -0.37
CA SER A 158 4.79 10.96 0.69
C SER A 158 5.11 9.55 0.19
N LYS A 159 4.62 9.16 -1.00
CA LYS A 159 4.81 7.82 -1.56
C LYS A 159 6.23 7.59 -2.08
N ALA A 160 6.90 8.62 -2.61
CA ALA A 160 8.33 8.60 -2.89
C ALA A 160 9.16 8.43 -1.60
N GLY A 161 8.80 9.17 -0.53
CA GLY A 161 9.41 9.04 0.79
C GLY A 161 9.30 7.63 1.36
N VAL A 162 8.15 6.96 1.21
CA VAL A 162 7.96 5.55 1.63
C VAL A 162 8.91 4.59 0.91
N MET A 163 9.19 4.81 -0.39
CA MET A 163 10.15 3.96 -1.12
C MET A 163 11.58 4.13 -0.58
N THR A 164 11.98 5.36 -0.26
CA THR A 164 13.30 5.63 0.32
C THR A 164 13.40 5.07 1.73
N LEU A 165 12.38 5.28 2.59
CA LEU A 165 12.27 4.70 3.92
C LEU A 165 12.41 3.16 3.86
N THR A 166 11.74 2.52 2.89
CA THR A 166 11.84 1.07 2.68
C THR A 166 13.28 0.62 2.45
N ARG A 167 14.03 1.29 1.57
CA ARG A 167 15.43 0.96 1.27
C ARG A 167 16.34 1.12 2.48
N VAL A 168 16.19 2.22 3.22
CA VAL A 168 17.00 2.48 4.42
C VAL A 168 16.76 1.43 5.49
N LEU A 169 15.49 1.15 5.83
CA LEU A 169 15.15 0.16 6.84
C LEU A 169 15.55 -1.27 6.43
N ALA A 170 15.45 -1.62 5.15
CA ALA A 170 15.90 -2.90 4.64
C ALA A 170 17.41 -3.09 4.86
N TYR A 171 18.20 -2.04 4.60
CA TYR A 171 19.65 -2.08 4.84
C TYR A 171 19.99 -2.18 6.33
N GLU A 172 19.39 -1.33 7.17
CA GLU A 172 19.70 -1.27 8.60
C GLU A 172 19.28 -2.53 9.36
N TRP A 173 18.15 -3.14 8.97
CA TRP A 173 17.52 -4.24 9.72
C TRP A 173 17.78 -5.64 9.14
N SER A 174 18.48 -5.75 8.01
CA SER A 174 18.86 -7.05 7.44
C SER A 174 19.64 -7.92 8.41
N LYS A 175 20.53 -7.33 9.21
CA LYS A 175 21.28 -8.02 10.27
C LYS A 175 20.41 -8.65 11.37
N HIS A 176 19.16 -8.24 11.47
CA HIS A 176 18.15 -8.78 12.40
C HIS A 176 17.16 -9.72 11.72
N ASN A 177 17.46 -10.16 10.48
CA ASN A 177 16.56 -11.00 9.69
C ASN A 177 15.17 -10.37 9.46
N ILE A 178 15.13 -9.04 9.29
CA ILE A 178 13.92 -8.30 8.94
C ILE A 178 14.01 -7.89 7.48
N LEU A 179 13.02 -8.32 6.67
CA LEU A 179 12.91 -7.95 5.27
C LEU A 179 11.89 -6.83 5.12
N VAL A 180 12.30 -5.73 4.48
CA VAL A 180 11.44 -4.56 4.27
C VAL A 180 11.34 -4.29 2.78
N ASN A 181 10.12 -4.40 2.23
CA ASN A 181 9.85 -4.17 0.82
C ASN A 181 8.64 -3.26 0.63
N ALA A 182 8.48 -2.69 -0.55
CA ALA A 182 7.33 -1.89 -0.91
C ALA A 182 6.60 -2.47 -2.13
N ILE A 183 5.32 -2.13 -2.24
CA ILE A 183 4.52 -2.31 -3.45
C ILE A 183 4.10 -0.91 -3.91
N ALA A 184 4.21 -0.64 -5.19
CA ALA A 184 3.75 0.60 -5.84
C ALA A 184 2.61 0.28 -6.81
N PRO A 185 1.35 0.26 -6.35
CA PRO A 185 0.20 0.08 -7.22
C PRO A 185 -0.01 1.28 -8.15
N GLY A 186 -0.49 1.03 -9.37
CA GLY A 186 -1.10 2.04 -10.24
C GLY A 186 -2.56 2.32 -9.88
N PHE A 187 -3.39 2.58 -10.89
CA PHE A 187 -4.83 2.77 -10.70
C PHE A 187 -5.52 1.45 -10.41
N ILE A 188 -6.08 1.30 -9.20
CA ILE A 188 -6.74 0.08 -8.73
C ILE A 188 -8.23 0.34 -8.52
N ALA A 189 -9.09 -0.54 -9.03
CA ALA A 189 -10.54 -0.48 -8.84
C ALA A 189 -10.89 -0.56 -7.33
N GLY A 190 -11.86 0.23 -6.87
CA GLY A 190 -12.25 0.28 -5.46
C GLY A 190 -11.20 0.88 -4.52
N GLY A 191 -10.15 1.52 -5.06
CA GLY A 191 -9.09 2.17 -4.29
C GLY A 191 -9.53 3.45 -3.59
N MET A 192 -8.54 4.25 -3.14
CA MET A 192 -8.71 5.44 -2.29
C MET A 192 -9.65 6.51 -2.89
N ASN A 193 -9.68 6.65 -4.20
CA ASN A 193 -10.47 7.66 -4.92
C ASN A 193 -11.83 7.10 -5.40
N THR A 194 -12.40 6.11 -4.72
CA THR A 194 -13.67 5.48 -5.10
C THR A 194 -14.80 6.47 -5.43
N PRO A 195 -15.00 7.61 -4.70
CA PRO A 195 -16.03 8.58 -5.08
C PRO A 195 -15.82 9.21 -6.46
N VAL A 196 -14.56 9.42 -6.85
CA VAL A 196 -14.18 9.96 -8.17
C VAL A 196 -14.28 8.86 -9.22
N LEU A 197 -13.89 7.63 -8.87
CA LEU A 197 -13.89 6.45 -9.75
C LEU A 197 -15.28 5.84 -9.97
N ASN A 198 -16.33 6.32 -9.29
CA ASN A 198 -17.70 5.88 -9.54
C ASN A 198 -18.31 6.47 -10.82
N LYS A 199 -17.61 7.37 -11.52
CA LYS A 199 -18.04 7.91 -12.82
C LYS A 199 -17.38 7.12 -13.93
N GLU A 200 -18.15 6.41 -14.74
CA GLU A 200 -17.64 5.59 -15.88
C GLU A 200 -16.67 6.33 -16.79
N ILE A 201 -16.94 7.62 -17.07
CA ILE A 201 -16.07 8.47 -17.89
C ILE A 201 -14.68 8.60 -17.27
N LEU A 202 -14.58 8.76 -15.94
CA LEU A 202 -13.27 8.87 -15.26
C LEU A 202 -12.55 7.53 -15.21
N VAL A 203 -13.27 6.44 -14.96
CA VAL A 203 -12.72 5.08 -15.00
C VAL A 203 -12.15 4.77 -16.38
N SER A 204 -12.92 5.07 -17.45
CA SER A 204 -12.48 4.90 -18.83
C SER A 204 -11.25 5.76 -19.14
N GLY A 205 -11.26 7.04 -18.75
CA GLY A 205 -10.12 7.95 -18.94
C GLY A 205 -8.86 7.48 -18.26
N LEU A 206 -8.94 7.01 -17.01
CA LEU A 206 -7.80 6.46 -16.28
C LEU A 206 -7.31 5.15 -16.91
N ALA A 207 -8.22 4.27 -17.34
CA ALA A 207 -7.86 3.03 -18.00
C ALA A 207 -7.09 3.27 -19.32
N GLN A 208 -7.43 4.33 -20.06
CA GLN A 208 -6.70 4.70 -21.28
C GLN A 208 -5.25 5.10 -21.05
N GLN A 209 -4.92 5.64 -19.85
CA GLN A 209 -3.55 6.01 -19.49
C GLN A 209 -2.69 4.79 -19.13
N VAL A 210 -3.31 3.64 -18.84
CA VAL A 210 -2.60 2.41 -18.52
C VAL A 210 -2.33 1.61 -19.81
N PRO A 211 -1.10 1.15 -20.08
CA PRO A 211 -0.82 0.31 -21.26
C PRO A 211 -1.72 -0.93 -21.37
N LEU A 212 -2.04 -1.60 -20.24
CA LEU A 212 -2.97 -2.72 -20.22
C LEU A 212 -4.45 -2.34 -20.44
N LYS A 213 -4.77 -1.04 -20.64
CA LYS A 213 -6.10 -0.52 -20.95
C LYS A 213 -7.19 -0.91 -19.94
N ARG A 214 -6.82 -1.13 -18.70
CA ARG A 214 -7.72 -1.41 -17.57
C ARG A 214 -7.15 -0.94 -16.26
N LEU A 215 -8.00 -0.77 -15.28
CA LEU A 215 -7.57 -0.65 -13.89
C LEU A 215 -7.09 -2.02 -13.37
N GLY A 216 -6.18 -1.99 -12.40
CA GLY A 216 -5.80 -3.17 -11.63
C GLY A 216 -6.93 -3.63 -10.72
N ASN A 217 -6.99 -4.92 -10.41
CA ASN A 217 -7.89 -5.48 -9.42
C ASN A 217 -7.18 -5.53 -8.06
N PRO A 218 -7.85 -5.21 -6.93
CA PRO A 218 -7.25 -5.34 -5.60
C PRO A 218 -6.58 -6.69 -5.34
N GLY A 219 -7.19 -7.79 -5.82
CA GLY A 219 -6.63 -9.14 -5.69
C GLY A 219 -5.27 -9.33 -6.39
N GLU A 220 -4.94 -8.52 -7.41
CA GLU A 220 -3.61 -8.56 -8.05
C GLU A 220 -2.55 -8.00 -7.09
N ILE A 221 -2.87 -6.96 -6.34
CA ILE A 221 -1.97 -6.37 -5.33
C ILE A 221 -1.85 -7.29 -4.10
N VAL A 222 -2.95 -7.92 -3.69
CA VAL A 222 -2.95 -8.91 -2.59
C VAL A 222 -1.99 -10.07 -2.90
N LYS A 223 -1.97 -10.59 -4.12
CA LYS A 223 -1.05 -11.68 -4.52
C LYS A 223 0.42 -11.29 -4.37
N ILE A 224 0.78 -10.05 -4.71
CA ILE A 224 2.14 -9.53 -4.53
C ILE A 224 2.48 -9.42 -3.05
N ALA A 225 1.54 -8.93 -2.22
CA ALA A 225 1.76 -8.84 -0.79
C ALA A 225 1.91 -10.24 -0.15
N LEU A 226 1.11 -11.23 -0.55
CA LEU A 226 1.24 -12.62 -0.10
C LEU A 226 2.58 -13.23 -0.52
N PHE A 227 3.07 -12.96 -1.73
CA PHE A 227 4.40 -13.36 -2.17
C PHE A 227 5.49 -12.76 -1.28
N LEU A 228 5.46 -11.44 -1.04
CA LEU A 228 6.43 -10.76 -0.17
C LEU A 228 6.32 -11.20 1.30
N ALA A 229 5.15 -11.64 1.76
CA ALA A 229 4.93 -12.17 3.09
C ALA A 229 5.43 -13.61 3.27
N SER A 230 5.55 -14.38 2.19
CA SER A 230 5.91 -15.80 2.21
C SER A 230 7.44 -16.02 2.15
N GLU A 231 7.87 -17.26 2.33
CA GLU A 231 9.28 -17.67 2.17
C GLU A 231 9.77 -17.60 0.71
N ASP A 232 8.84 -17.54 -0.26
CA ASP A 232 9.19 -17.41 -1.69
C ASP A 232 9.96 -16.10 -1.99
N SER A 233 9.92 -15.12 -1.09
CA SER A 233 10.61 -13.83 -1.20
C SER A 233 11.81 -13.69 -0.24
N SER A 234 12.36 -14.79 0.28
CA SER A 234 13.40 -14.77 1.32
C SER A 234 14.69 -14.04 0.92
N TYR A 235 14.94 -13.85 -0.38
CA TYR A 235 16.10 -13.10 -0.90
C TYR A 235 15.74 -11.74 -1.50
N ILE A 236 14.50 -11.27 -1.24
CA ILE A 236 14.01 -9.96 -1.72
C ILE A 236 13.96 -8.98 -0.55
N ASN A 237 14.81 -7.94 -0.59
CA ASN A 237 14.90 -6.93 0.47
C ASN A 237 15.21 -5.55 -0.13
N GLY A 238 14.54 -4.50 0.35
CA GLY A 238 14.74 -3.12 -0.07
C GLY A 238 14.16 -2.76 -1.44
N THR A 239 13.36 -3.64 -2.06
CA THR A 239 12.77 -3.39 -3.36
C THR A 239 11.41 -2.71 -3.28
N THR A 240 11.05 -2.04 -4.37
CA THR A 240 9.69 -1.60 -4.65
C THR A 240 9.16 -2.34 -5.86
N ILE A 241 8.18 -3.23 -5.68
CA ILE A 241 7.51 -3.91 -6.78
C ILE A 241 6.45 -2.99 -7.35
N VAL A 242 6.62 -2.58 -8.60
CA VAL A 242 5.66 -1.77 -9.34
C VAL A 242 4.58 -2.67 -9.93
N ALA A 243 3.31 -2.34 -9.67
CA ALA A 243 2.15 -3.09 -10.13
C ALA A 243 1.09 -2.12 -10.69
N ASP A 244 1.35 -1.60 -11.88
CA ASP A 244 0.66 -0.45 -12.46
C ASP A 244 0.18 -0.68 -13.90
N GLY A 245 0.27 -1.89 -14.41
CA GLY A 245 -0.12 -2.21 -15.78
C GLY A 245 0.79 -1.59 -16.86
N GLY A 246 2.03 -1.23 -16.49
CA GLY A 246 3.04 -0.64 -17.35
C GLY A 246 3.04 0.90 -17.36
N MET A 247 2.25 1.56 -16.53
CA MET A 247 2.07 3.01 -16.53
C MET A 247 3.39 3.78 -16.30
N THR A 248 4.23 3.36 -15.37
CA THR A 248 5.52 4.02 -15.07
C THR A 248 6.62 3.69 -16.09
N GLY A 249 6.51 2.60 -16.82
CA GLY A 249 7.43 2.20 -17.88
C GLY A 249 7.02 2.67 -19.28
N TYR A 250 5.89 3.39 -19.39
CA TYR A 250 5.31 3.79 -20.64
C TYR A 250 5.77 5.20 -21.06
N HIS A 251 6.22 5.33 -22.29
CA HIS A 251 6.41 6.62 -22.92
C HIS A 251 5.11 6.98 -23.68
N PRO A 252 4.47 8.14 -23.40
CA PRO A 252 3.14 8.44 -23.95
C PRO A 252 3.07 8.53 -25.48
N VAL A 253 4.21 8.66 -26.13
CA VAL A 253 4.29 8.68 -27.59
C VAL A 253 5.31 7.63 -28.03
N GLY A 254 4.83 6.46 -28.46
CA GLY A 254 5.68 5.40 -29.01
C GLY A 254 6.24 5.80 -30.39
N PHE A 255 7.50 5.43 -30.68
CA PHE A 255 8.11 5.66 -32.01
C PHE A 255 7.28 5.06 -33.14
N ILE A 256 6.65 3.90 -32.91
CA ILE A 256 5.77 3.24 -33.91
C ILE A 256 4.53 4.09 -34.17
N ASP A 257 3.93 4.66 -33.12
CA ASP A 257 2.75 5.52 -33.24
C ASP A 257 3.08 6.81 -34.01
N LEU A 258 4.24 7.44 -33.72
CA LEU A 258 4.75 8.59 -34.48
C LEU A 258 4.96 8.26 -35.95
N ILE A 259 5.55 7.11 -36.25
CA ILE A 259 5.76 6.67 -37.64
C ILE A 259 4.41 6.44 -38.34
N ALA A 260 3.44 5.83 -37.63
CA ALA A 260 2.10 5.59 -38.18
C ALA A 260 1.35 6.91 -38.43
N GLU A 261 1.47 7.91 -37.57
CA GLU A 261 0.90 9.23 -37.80
C GLU A 261 1.57 9.98 -38.96
N MET A 262 2.88 9.88 -39.09
CA MET A 262 3.62 10.49 -40.20
C MET A 262 3.25 9.86 -41.56
N THR A 263 3.01 8.57 -41.58
CA THR A 263 2.59 7.86 -42.80
C THR A 263 1.13 8.17 -43.19
N LYS A 264 0.23 8.33 -42.20
CA LYS A 264 -1.16 8.75 -42.43
C LYS A 264 -1.23 10.17 -43.02
N LYS A 265 -0.42 11.10 -42.51
CA LYS A 265 -0.36 12.48 -43.04
C LYS A 265 0.19 12.57 -44.47
N LYS A 266 1.09 11.66 -44.88
CA LYS A 266 1.59 11.62 -46.24
C LYS A 266 0.55 11.07 -47.28
N SER A 267 -0.39 10.23 -46.83
CA SER A 267 -1.45 9.68 -47.67
C SER A 267 -2.68 10.60 -47.81
N SER A 268 -2.75 11.69 -47.05
CA SER A 268 -3.85 12.67 -47.09
C SER A 268 -3.52 13.98 -47.83
N HIS A 269 -2.37 14.05 -48.52
CA HIS A 269 -2.08 15.13 -49.49
C HIS A 269 -2.03 14.52 -50.88
N PRO A 270 -2.97 14.94 -51.80
CA PRO A 270 -2.99 14.49 -53.20
C PRO A 270 -1.83 15.03 -54.00
#